data_523948d5accd831c7842b66ad93efb36
#
_entry.id   523948d5accd831c7842b66ad93efb36
#
_cell.length_a   1.000
_cell.length_b   1.000
_cell.length_c   1.000
_cell.angle_alpha   90.00
_cell.angle_beta   90.00
_cell.angle_gamma   90.00
#
_symmetry.space_group_name_H-M   'P 1'
#
loop_
_entity.id
_entity.type
_entity.pdbx_description
1 polymer ?
#
loop_
_entity_poly.entity_id
_entity_poly.type
_entity_poly.pdbx_seq_one_letter_code
_entity_poly.pdbx_strand_id
1 'polypeptide(L)'
;KPSGNVLLVDQSPLSGTPRSTPASYMGILDPIRKLFAQTEQSKIKGYNVGRFSYNMAAGRCPVCEGRGSISVAMHFLSDVWEICEECNGSRYNKETLEVTFKEKNIAEVLDMRIHEALEFFEAFPKISRPLEILKNVGLGYLRLGQSVTTFSGGEAQRMKLAAELSAPIGENTVYLLDEPTSGLHLQDIQILWNLLRELSSRGATLVIVEHHPDIIRLSDWIVELGPCGGENGGFLMYEGIFSEHNCQKEGNFK
;
A
#
# COMPACT_ATOMS: atom_id res chain seq x y z
N LYS A 1 17.57 -2.13 -26.59
CA LYS A 1 16.98 -1.26 -25.55
C LYS A 1 15.66 -1.89 -25.15
N PRO A 2 15.39 -2.17 -23.87
CA PRO A 2 14.07 -2.58 -23.47
C PRO A 2 13.10 -1.44 -23.79
N SER A 3 12.08 -1.72 -24.58
CA SER A 3 11.03 -0.76 -24.94
C SER A 3 9.89 -0.78 -23.90
N GLY A 4 10.20 -1.08 -22.64
CA GLY A 4 9.24 -1.24 -21.58
C GLY A 4 9.38 -0.18 -20.47
N ASN A 5 8.37 -0.07 -19.62
CA ASN A 5 8.41 0.77 -18.43
C ASN A 5 9.28 0.10 -17.35
N VAL A 6 10.13 0.89 -16.68
CA VAL A 6 10.88 0.44 -15.50
C VAL A 6 10.27 1.11 -14.28
N LEU A 7 9.82 0.31 -13.32
CA LEU A 7 9.17 0.77 -12.09
C LEU A 7 10.01 0.35 -10.88
N LEU A 8 10.42 1.35 -10.10
CA LEU A 8 11.15 1.13 -8.84
C LEU A 8 10.16 1.05 -7.68
N VAL A 9 10.21 -0.05 -6.94
CA VAL A 9 9.42 -0.29 -5.72
C VAL A 9 10.39 -0.35 -4.54
N ASP A 10 10.72 0.80 -4.02
CA ASP A 10 11.65 1.01 -2.92
C ASP A 10 10.93 1.43 -1.62
N GLN A 11 11.70 1.58 -0.55
CA GLN A 11 11.22 2.00 0.78
C GLN A 11 11.07 3.53 0.93
N SER A 12 11.19 4.30 -0.15
CA SER A 12 10.99 5.74 -0.10
C SER A 12 9.54 6.07 0.30
N PRO A 13 9.33 7.17 1.04
CA PRO A 13 7.99 7.59 1.44
C PRO A 13 7.04 7.72 0.25
N LEU A 14 5.77 7.37 0.47
CA LEU A 14 4.74 7.62 -0.52
C LEU A 14 4.57 9.13 -0.74
N SER A 15 4.51 9.54 -1.99
CA SER A 15 4.10 10.90 -2.33
C SER A 15 2.66 11.12 -1.88
N GLY A 16 2.45 12.12 -1.02
CA GLY A 16 1.10 12.37 -0.52
C GLY A 16 1.05 13.49 0.52
N THR A 17 -0.16 13.84 0.86
CA THR A 17 -0.49 14.80 1.92
C THR A 17 -1.10 14.03 3.12
N PRO A 18 -1.29 14.67 4.28
CA PRO A 18 -2.02 14.05 5.40
C PRO A 18 -3.43 13.55 5.04
N ARG A 19 -3.98 13.97 3.88
CA ARG A 19 -5.26 13.49 3.35
C ARG A 19 -5.14 12.22 2.50
N SER A 20 -3.94 11.83 2.10
CA SER A 20 -3.70 10.60 1.36
C SER A 20 -3.82 9.40 2.30
N THR A 21 -4.61 8.41 1.92
CA THR A 21 -4.95 7.23 2.73
C THR A 21 -4.89 5.97 1.88
N PRO A 22 -4.79 4.75 2.47
CA PRO A 22 -4.92 3.49 1.72
C PRO A 22 -6.14 3.48 0.81
N ALA A 23 -7.30 3.91 1.33
CA ALA A 23 -8.52 3.97 0.54
C ALA A 23 -8.42 4.87 -0.70
N SER A 24 -7.75 6.03 -0.57
CA SER A 24 -7.56 6.94 -1.71
C SER A 24 -6.47 6.46 -2.66
N TYR A 25 -5.38 5.88 -2.14
CA TYR A 25 -4.26 5.40 -2.92
C TYR A 25 -4.64 4.21 -3.81
N MET A 26 -5.42 3.28 -3.27
CA MET A 26 -5.94 2.12 -4.00
C MET A 26 -7.19 2.42 -4.84
N GLY A 27 -7.64 3.67 -4.89
CA GLY A 27 -8.82 4.07 -5.68
C GLY A 27 -10.16 3.55 -5.15
N ILE A 28 -10.22 2.97 -3.94
CA ILE A 28 -11.46 2.41 -3.38
C ILE A 28 -12.32 3.44 -2.66
N LEU A 29 -11.78 4.63 -2.35
CA LEU A 29 -12.55 5.69 -1.69
C LEU A 29 -13.75 6.15 -2.53
N ASP A 30 -13.61 6.27 -3.85
CA ASP A 30 -14.69 6.68 -4.73
C ASP A 30 -15.83 5.65 -4.82
N PRO A 31 -15.59 4.35 -5.00
CA PRO A 31 -16.62 3.32 -4.83
C PRO A 31 -17.33 3.40 -3.47
N ILE A 32 -16.61 3.58 -2.35
CA ILE A 32 -17.20 3.72 -1.02
C ILE A 32 -18.12 4.95 -0.98
N ARG A 33 -17.67 6.12 -1.42
CA ARG A 33 -18.46 7.35 -1.47
C ARG A 33 -19.74 7.20 -2.29
N LYS A 34 -19.68 6.44 -3.40
CA LYS A 34 -20.86 6.14 -4.23
C LYS A 34 -21.88 5.29 -3.48
N LEU A 35 -21.45 4.32 -2.67
CA LEU A 35 -22.36 3.54 -1.83
C LEU A 35 -23.10 4.41 -0.83
N PHE A 36 -22.40 5.31 -0.13
CA PHE A 36 -23.03 6.25 0.79
C PHE A 36 -24.01 7.18 0.11
N ALA A 37 -23.68 7.71 -1.08
CA ALA A 37 -24.58 8.57 -1.84
C ALA A 37 -25.84 7.86 -2.36
N GLN A 38 -25.81 6.52 -2.44
CA GLN A 38 -26.95 5.71 -2.89
C GLN A 38 -27.90 5.31 -1.75
N THR A 39 -27.56 5.56 -0.49
CA THR A 39 -28.43 5.26 0.66
C THR A 39 -29.71 6.08 0.60
N GLU A 40 -30.78 5.56 1.18
CA GLU A 40 -32.07 6.24 1.26
C GLU A 40 -31.95 7.61 1.97
N GLN A 41 -31.22 7.63 3.09
CA GLN A 41 -30.92 8.84 3.84
C GLN A 41 -30.25 9.93 2.98
N SER A 42 -29.28 9.54 2.14
CA SER A 42 -28.60 10.47 1.23
C SER A 42 -29.54 11.03 0.17
N LYS A 43 -30.40 10.17 -0.40
CA LYS A 43 -31.39 10.59 -1.41
C LYS A 43 -32.40 11.58 -0.84
N ILE A 44 -32.92 11.34 0.36
CA ILE A 44 -33.85 12.23 1.07
C ILE A 44 -33.20 13.59 1.34
N LYS A 45 -31.93 13.61 1.75
CA LYS A 45 -31.18 14.84 2.06
C LYS A 45 -30.59 15.53 0.81
N GLY A 46 -30.73 14.95 -0.38
CA GLY A 46 -30.13 15.47 -1.61
C GLY A 46 -28.60 15.41 -1.63
N TYR A 47 -27.99 14.48 -0.91
CA TYR A 47 -26.54 14.34 -0.80
C TYR A 47 -25.98 13.57 -2.00
N ASN A 48 -25.01 14.18 -2.67
CA ASN A 48 -24.28 13.56 -3.78
C ASN A 48 -22.93 12.94 -3.30
N VAL A 49 -22.20 12.30 -4.21
CA VAL A 49 -20.90 11.67 -3.92
C VAL A 49 -19.87 12.65 -3.34
N GLY A 50 -19.94 13.94 -3.70
CA GLY A 50 -19.09 15.00 -3.17
C GLY A 50 -19.25 15.22 -1.67
N ARG A 51 -20.45 14.99 -1.12
CA ARG A 51 -20.73 15.09 0.32
C ARG A 51 -19.87 14.16 1.16
N PHE A 52 -19.57 12.99 0.64
CA PHE A 52 -18.77 11.96 1.30
C PHE A 52 -17.26 12.06 1.02
N SER A 53 -16.79 13.25 0.61
CA SER A 53 -15.37 13.54 0.42
C SER A 53 -14.85 14.48 1.49
N TYR A 54 -13.85 14.08 2.25
CA TYR A 54 -13.15 14.96 3.18
C TYR A 54 -12.28 16.02 2.47
N ASN A 55 -12.22 16.04 1.13
CA ASN A 55 -11.57 17.07 0.35
C ASN A 55 -12.55 18.18 -0.11
N MET A 56 -13.87 17.92 -0.04
CA MET A 56 -14.90 18.85 -0.50
C MET A 56 -15.51 19.60 0.68
N ALA A 57 -15.70 20.90 0.54
CA ALA A 57 -16.25 21.77 1.58
C ALA A 57 -17.61 21.30 2.12
N ALA A 58 -18.44 20.70 1.25
CA ALA A 58 -19.77 20.21 1.63
C ALA A 58 -19.73 19.13 2.73
N GLY A 59 -18.73 18.25 2.73
CA GLY A 59 -18.68 17.10 3.63
C GLY A 59 -17.59 17.13 4.70
N ARG A 60 -16.54 17.93 4.48
CA ARG A 60 -15.39 17.97 5.38
C ARG A 60 -15.66 18.74 6.67
N CYS A 61 -14.94 18.42 7.72
CA CYS A 61 -14.87 19.24 8.92
C CYS A 61 -14.35 20.64 8.55
N PRO A 62 -15.05 21.73 8.96
CA PRO A 62 -14.64 23.09 8.61
C PRO A 62 -13.37 23.54 9.34
N VAL A 63 -13.08 22.98 10.51
CA VAL A 63 -11.94 23.37 11.36
C VAL A 63 -10.64 22.79 10.83
N CYS A 64 -10.52 21.47 10.68
CA CYS A 64 -9.32 20.82 10.16
C CYS A 64 -9.29 20.69 8.62
N GLU A 65 -10.33 21.16 7.94
CA GLU A 65 -10.48 21.07 6.49
C GLU A 65 -10.30 19.65 5.92
N GLY A 66 -10.75 18.65 6.66
CA GLY A 66 -10.67 17.25 6.27
C GLY A 66 -9.32 16.58 6.50
N ARG A 67 -8.41 17.21 7.23
CA ARG A 67 -7.12 16.59 7.61
C ARG A 67 -7.26 15.62 8.77
N GLY A 68 -8.25 15.83 9.66
CA GLY A 68 -8.43 15.09 10.90
C GLY A 68 -7.53 15.56 12.03
N SER A 69 -6.53 16.36 11.72
CA SER A 69 -5.56 16.94 12.67
C SER A 69 -5.28 18.40 12.34
N ILE A 70 -4.76 19.14 13.30
CA ILE A 70 -4.38 20.55 13.19
C ILE A 70 -2.90 20.64 13.51
N SER A 71 -2.15 21.39 12.70
CA SER A 71 -0.74 21.70 12.97
C SER A 71 -0.66 22.82 13.99
N VAL A 72 0.05 22.57 15.08
CA VAL A 72 0.42 23.58 16.08
C VAL A 72 1.88 23.97 15.84
N ALA A 73 2.09 25.20 15.38
CA ALA A 73 3.42 25.71 15.10
C ALA A 73 4.22 25.87 16.41
N MET A 74 5.40 25.26 16.46
CA MET A 74 6.34 25.40 17.58
C MET A 74 7.51 26.28 17.14
N HIS A 75 7.78 27.37 17.85
CA HIS A 75 8.81 28.37 17.48
C HIS A 75 10.24 27.82 17.34
N PHE A 76 10.56 26.67 17.97
CA PHE A 76 11.91 26.09 17.99
C PHE A 76 11.95 24.58 17.66
N LEU A 77 10.79 23.95 17.36
CA LEU A 77 10.65 22.53 17.06
C LEU A 77 9.81 22.35 15.79
N SER A 78 9.86 21.15 15.23
CA SER A 78 8.94 20.79 14.13
C SER A 78 7.49 20.92 14.58
N ASP A 79 6.60 21.31 13.67
CA ASP A 79 5.18 21.40 13.94
C ASP A 79 4.64 20.10 14.54
N VAL A 80 3.86 20.23 15.61
CA VAL A 80 3.16 19.09 16.25
C VAL A 80 1.77 18.99 15.66
N TRP A 81 1.36 17.78 15.31
CA TRP A 81 0.02 17.50 14.78
C TRP A 81 -0.87 16.97 15.90
N GLU A 82 -1.91 17.71 16.24
CA GLU A 82 -2.90 17.33 17.23
C GLU A 82 -4.20 16.91 16.57
N ILE A 83 -4.93 15.95 17.19
CA ILE A 83 -6.23 15.53 16.69
C ILE A 83 -7.19 16.70 16.74
N CYS A 84 -7.92 16.94 15.66
CA CYS A 84 -8.91 18.00 15.60
C CYS A 84 -10.05 17.73 16.61
N GLU A 85 -10.20 18.61 17.60
CA GLU A 85 -11.23 18.48 18.65
C GLU A 85 -12.66 18.54 18.09
N GLU A 86 -12.92 19.33 17.04
CA GLU A 86 -14.28 19.46 16.46
C GLU A 86 -14.76 18.15 15.83
N CYS A 87 -13.92 17.43 15.10
CA CYS A 87 -14.32 16.20 14.43
C CYS A 87 -13.72 14.93 15.06
N ASN A 88 -12.93 15.04 16.14
CA ASN A 88 -12.24 13.94 16.80
C ASN A 88 -11.51 13.01 15.81
N GLY A 89 -10.82 13.60 14.82
CA GLY A 89 -10.08 12.87 13.80
C GLY A 89 -10.92 12.31 12.65
N SER A 90 -12.26 12.38 12.69
CA SER A 90 -13.15 11.79 11.68
C SER A 90 -13.05 12.44 10.30
N ARG A 91 -12.54 13.68 10.20
CA ARG A 91 -12.37 14.48 8.98
C ARG A 91 -13.66 15.05 8.38
N TYR A 92 -14.84 14.62 8.82
CA TYR A 92 -16.14 15.00 8.30
C TYR A 92 -16.91 15.92 9.25
N ASN A 93 -17.87 16.65 8.71
CA ASN A 93 -18.83 17.38 9.51
C ASN A 93 -19.94 16.45 10.05
N LYS A 94 -20.65 16.91 11.08
CA LYS A 94 -21.65 16.11 11.80
C LYS A 94 -22.78 15.62 10.90
N GLU A 95 -23.28 16.47 10.01
CA GLU A 95 -24.39 16.12 9.12
C GLU A 95 -24.02 15.01 8.11
N THR A 96 -22.75 14.93 7.69
CA THR A 96 -22.28 13.85 6.83
C THR A 96 -22.23 12.52 7.60
N LEU A 97 -21.86 12.57 8.88
CA LEU A 97 -21.76 11.39 9.74
C LEU A 97 -23.12 10.81 10.18
N GLU A 98 -24.23 11.56 10.00
CA GLU A 98 -25.58 11.03 10.22
C GLU A 98 -25.98 9.95 9.21
N VAL A 99 -25.36 9.95 8.03
CA VAL A 99 -25.65 8.96 6.99
C VAL A 99 -24.89 7.68 7.26
N THR A 100 -25.62 6.56 7.28
CA THR A 100 -25.04 5.23 7.53
C THR A 100 -25.24 4.30 6.33
N PHE A 101 -24.27 3.41 6.16
CA PHE A 101 -24.32 2.26 5.25
C PHE A 101 -24.00 0.99 6.06
N LYS A 102 -24.90 0.01 6.09
CA LYS A 102 -24.80 -1.16 6.98
C LYS A 102 -24.48 -0.75 8.44
N GLU A 103 -25.24 0.21 8.96
CA GLU A 103 -25.15 0.75 10.33
C GLU A 103 -23.85 1.49 10.67
N LYS A 104 -22.97 1.75 9.72
CA LYS A 104 -21.73 2.48 9.91
C LYS A 104 -21.69 3.76 9.08
N ASN A 105 -21.25 4.86 9.69
CA ASN A 105 -21.00 6.09 8.96
C ASN A 105 -19.65 6.02 8.23
N ILE A 106 -19.38 6.99 7.34
CA ILE A 106 -18.18 6.94 6.50
C ILE A 106 -16.87 7.05 7.29
N ALA A 107 -16.85 7.74 8.43
CA ALA A 107 -15.66 7.83 9.28
C ALA A 107 -15.39 6.49 9.97
N GLU A 108 -16.41 5.80 10.47
CA GLU A 108 -16.28 4.46 11.04
C GLU A 108 -15.80 3.44 10.01
N VAL A 109 -16.26 3.55 8.75
CA VAL A 109 -15.76 2.73 7.64
C VAL A 109 -14.29 3.02 7.36
N LEU A 110 -13.87 4.28 7.35
CA LEU A 110 -12.47 4.64 7.15
C LEU A 110 -11.57 4.28 8.35
N ASP A 111 -12.14 4.12 9.54
CA ASP A 111 -11.43 3.65 10.73
C ASP A 111 -11.26 2.13 10.79
N MET A 112 -12.01 1.38 9.98
CA MET A 112 -11.83 -0.07 9.88
C MET A 112 -10.42 -0.43 9.44
N ARG A 113 -9.91 -1.52 10.00
CA ARG A 113 -8.72 -2.18 9.46
C ARG A 113 -9.05 -2.82 8.10
N ILE A 114 -8.05 -2.96 7.25
CA ILE A 114 -8.22 -3.51 5.89
C ILE A 114 -8.87 -4.89 5.91
N HIS A 115 -8.50 -5.76 6.87
CA HIS A 115 -9.11 -7.10 6.97
C HIS A 115 -10.59 -7.03 7.39
N GLU A 116 -10.98 -6.12 8.30
CA GLU A 116 -12.38 -5.89 8.69
C GLU A 116 -13.20 -5.32 7.52
N ALA A 117 -12.61 -4.36 6.80
CA ALA A 117 -13.24 -3.77 5.64
C ALA A 117 -13.43 -4.78 4.49
N LEU A 118 -12.52 -5.74 4.34
CA LEU A 118 -12.65 -6.81 3.36
C LEU A 118 -13.92 -7.64 3.60
N GLU A 119 -14.19 -8.02 4.84
CA GLU A 119 -15.41 -8.73 5.23
C GLU A 119 -16.65 -7.84 5.05
N PHE A 120 -16.58 -6.58 5.48
CA PHE A 120 -17.68 -5.62 5.37
C PHE A 120 -18.11 -5.35 3.91
N PHE A 121 -17.15 -5.33 2.98
CA PHE A 121 -17.37 -5.06 1.55
C PHE A 121 -17.28 -6.30 0.67
N GLU A 122 -17.42 -7.53 1.21
CA GLU A 122 -17.30 -8.78 0.46
C GLU A 122 -18.15 -8.80 -0.83
N ALA A 123 -19.40 -8.31 -0.75
CA ALA A 123 -20.32 -8.24 -1.90
C ALA A 123 -19.98 -7.16 -2.95
N PHE A 124 -18.91 -6.38 -2.76
CA PHE A 124 -18.55 -5.24 -3.62
C PHE A 124 -17.17 -5.44 -4.26
N PRO A 125 -17.05 -6.15 -5.40
CA PRO A 125 -15.76 -6.51 -6.01
C PRO A 125 -14.83 -5.32 -6.33
N LYS A 126 -15.39 -4.14 -6.61
CA LYS A 126 -14.59 -2.92 -6.84
C LYS A 126 -13.89 -2.39 -5.59
N ILE A 127 -14.28 -2.88 -4.40
CA ILE A 127 -13.69 -2.52 -3.11
C ILE A 127 -12.95 -3.73 -2.54
N SER A 128 -13.57 -4.92 -2.52
CA SER A 128 -13.01 -6.10 -1.89
C SER A 128 -11.74 -6.62 -2.57
N ARG A 129 -11.64 -6.61 -3.91
CA ARG A 129 -10.42 -7.06 -4.62
C ARG A 129 -9.17 -6.25 -4.26
N PRO A 130 -9.17 -4.90 -4.31
CA PRO A 130 -8.01 -4.14 -3.84
C PRO A 130 -7.69 -4.33 -2.36
N LEU A 131 -8.72 -4.55 -1.50
CA LEU A 131 -8.51 -4.83 -0.08
C LEU A 131 -7.86 -6.21 0.13
N GLU A 132 -8.23 -7.20 -0.66
CA GLU A 132 -7.60 -8.52 -0.65
C GLU A 132 -6.12 -8.45 -1.02
N ILE A 133 -5.76 -7.68 -2.06
CA ILE A 133 -4.37 -7.43 -2.43
C ILE A 133 -3.61 -6.78 -1.27
N LEU A 134 -4.18 -5.72 -0.65
CA LEU A 134 -3.57 -5.07 0.51
C LEU A 134 -3.36 -6.03 1.68
N LYS A 135 -4.32 -6.90 1.97
CA LYS A 135 -4.18 -7.95 2.98
C LYS A 135 -3.04 -8.90 2.61
N ASN A 136 -2.97 -9.34 1.35
CA ASN A 136 -2.00 -10.31 0.86
C ASN A 136 -0.56 -9.77 0.82
N VAL A 137 -0.35 -8.45 0.67
CA VAL A 137 0.98 -7.84 0.86
C VAL A 137 1.32 -7.57 2.34
N GLY A 138 0.54 -8.10 3.29
CA GLY A 138 0.80 -7.95 4.73
C GLY A 138 0.37 -6.60 5.32
N LEU A 139 -0.53 -5.86 4.67
CA LEU A 139 -1.04 -4.56 5.15
C LEU A 139 -2.45 -4.65 5.77
N GLY A 140 -2.93 -5.86 6.06
CA GLY A 140 -4.28 -6.09 6.59
C GLY A 140 -4.61 -5.38 7.90
N TYR A 141 -3.60 -5.04 8.69
CA TYR A 141 -3.74 -4.36 9.98
C TYR A 141 -3.89 -2.84 9.88
N LEU A 142 -3.52 -2.22 8.75
CA LEU A 142 -3.66 -0.79 8.54
C LEU A 142 -5.14 -0.38 8.46
N ARG A 143 -5.43 0.87 8.83
CA ARG A 143 -6.78 1.44 8.68
C ARG A 143 -6.96 2.06 7.29
N LEU A 144 -8.16 1.96 6.74
CA LEU A 144 -8.49 2.53 5.43
C LEU A 144 -8.24 4.04 5.35
N GLY A 145 -8.49 4.76 6.43
CA GLY A 145 -8.34 6.21 6.55
C GLY A 145 -7.02 6.66 7.18
N GLN A 146 -6.09 5.76 7.50
CA GLN A 146 -4.78 6.13 8.05
C GLN A 146 -4.01 7.01 7.06
N SER A 147 -3.34 8.05 7.54
CA SER A 147 -2.51 8.88 6.67
C SER A 147 -1.29 8.12 6.17
N VAL A 148 -1.03 8.15 4.86
CA VAL A 148 0.18 7.51 4.29
C VAL A 148 1.48 8.14 4.79
N THR A 149 1.43 9.36 5.33
CA THR A 149 2.60 10.03 5.92
C THR A 149 3.07 9.40 7.24
N THR A 150 2.26 8.51 7.83
CA THR A 150 2.61 7.76 9.05
C THR A 150 3.21 6.39 8.76
N PHE A 151 3.37 6.04 7.50
CA PHE A 151 3.85 4.72 7.11
C PHE A 151 5.35 4.57 7.32
N SER A 152 5.76 3.39 7.76
CA SER A 152 7.16 2.97 7.69
C SER A 152 7.60 2.76 6.22
N GLY A 153 8.89 2.73 5.96
CA GLY A 153 9.41 2.46 4.62
C GLY A 153 8.88 1.17 4.01
N GLY A 154 8.83 0.09 4.81
CA GLY A 154 8.28 -1.19 4.35
C GLY A 154 6.78 -1.15 4.06
N GLU A 155 5.97 -0.41 4.85
CA GLU A 155 4.55 -0.21 4.55
C GLU A 155 4.35 0.59 3.26
N ALA A 156 5.15 1.64 3.06
CA ALA A 156 5.13 2.44 1.84
C ALA A 156 5.46 1.60 0.60
N GLN A 157 6.49 0.78 0.68
CA GLN A 157 6.90 -0.13 -0.39
C GLN A 157 5.80 -1.14 -0.73
N ARG A 158 5.23 -1.82 0.27
CA ARG A 158 4.13 -2.77 0.07
C ARG A 158 2.87 -2.12 -0.48
N MET A 159 2.59 -0.87 -0.10
CA MET A 159 1.49 -0.10 -0.67
C MET A 159 1.71 0.21 -2.16
N LYS A 160 2.94 0.57 -2.57
CA LYS A 160 3.31 0.73 -3.98
C LYS A 160 3.11 -0.58 -4.75
N LEU A 161 3.61 -1.69 -4.19
CA LEU A 161 3.43 -3.01 -4.79
C LEU A 161 1.96 -3.39 -4.95
N ALA A 162 1.13 -3.14 -3.93
CA ALA A 162 -0.31 -3.42 -3.99
C ALA A 162 -1.01 -2.61 -5.10
N ALA A 163 -0.61 -1.35 -5.30
CA ALA A 163 -1.16 -0.51 -6.36
C ALA A 163 -0.80 -1.06 -7.75
N GLU A 164 0.45 -1.49 -7.94
CA GLU A 164 0.90 -2.12 -9.19
C GLU A 164 0.17 -3.44 -9.49
N LEU A 165 -0.03 -4.28 -8.46
CA LEU A 165 -0.81 -5.52 -8.58
C LEU A 165 -2.27 -5.27 -8.96
N SER A 166 -2.84 -4.13 -8.55
CA SER A 166 -4.21 -3.73 -8.85
C SER A 166 -4.37 -3.11 -10.24
N ALA A 167 -3.28 -2.66 -10.86
CA ALA A 167 -3.27 -2.03 -12.16
C ALA A 167 -3.17 -3.07 -13.29
N PRO A 168 -3.63 -2.75 -14.51
CA PRO A 168 -3.29 -3.52 -15.70
C PRO A 168 -1.79 -3.45 -15.95
N ILE A 169 -1.14 -4.60 -16.11
CA ILE A 169 0.30 -4.66 -16.41
C ILE A 169 0.51 -4.27 -17.87
N GLY A 170 1.39 -3.28 -18.09
CA GLY A 170 1.86 -2.94 -19.43
C GLY A 170 2.78 -4.02 -20.00
N GLU A 171 2.79 -4.20 -21.32
CA GLU A 171 3.73 -5.11 -21.98
C GLU A 171 5.19 -4.71 -21.66
N ASN A 172 6.04 -5.70 -21.40
CA ASN A 172 7.48 -5.51 -21.12
C ASN A 172 7.78 -4.61 -19.92
N THR A 173 6.96 -4.63 -18.87
CA THR A 173 7.24 -3.88 -17.62
C THR A 173 8.32 -4.60 -16.82
N VAL A 174 9.32 -3.83 -16.35
CA VAL A 174 10.38 -4.30 -15.44
C VAL A 174 10.16 -3.67 -14.06
N TYR A 175 10.01 -4.50 -13.04
CA TYR A 175 9.93 -4.07 -11.65
C TYR A 175 11.29 -4.27 -10.98
N LEU A 176 11.81 -3.20 -10.39
CA LEU A 176 12.97 -3.23 -9.51
C LEU A 176 12.48 -3.17 -8.06
N LEU A 177 12.70 -4.24 -7.30
CA LEU A 177 12.27 -4.34 -5.90
C LEU A 177 13.51 -4.40 -5.00
N ASP A 178 13.53 -3.56 -3.98
CA ASP A 178 14.61 -3.49 -2.99
C ASP A 178 14.12 -4.02 -1.66
N GLU A 179 14.63 -5.19 -1.23
CA GLU A 179 14.29 -5.91 0.01
C GLU A 179 12.77 -5.99 0.31
N PRO A 180 11.93 -6.48 -0.62
CA PRO A 180 10.48 -6.47 -0.44
C PRO A 180 9.99 -7.35 0.72
N THR A 181 10.82 -8.26 1.26
CA THR A 181 10.49 -9.10 2.42
C THR A 181 10.84 -8.46 3.75
N SER A 182 11.48 -7.28 3.75
CA SER A 182 11.91 -6.61 4.98
C SER A 182 10.73 -6.34 5.93
N GLY A 183 10.85 -6.81 7.18
CA GLY A 183 9.83 -6.66 8.21
C GLY A 183 8.57 -7.53 8.05
N LEU A 184 8.58 -8.52 7.15
CA LEU A 184 7.51 -9.50 7.00
C LEU A 184 7.72 -10.74 7.87
N HIS A 185 6.61 -11.33 8.32
CA HIS A 185 6.60 -12.65 8.92
C HIS A 185 6.80 -13.74 7.86
N LEU A 186 7.33 -14.89 8.22
CA LEU A 186 7.59 -16.00 7.28
C LEU A 186 6.36 -16.40 6.45
N GLN A 187 5.18 -16.41 7.05
CA GLN A 187 3.93 -16.70 6.34
C GLN A 187 3.59 -15.65 5.27
N ASP A 188 3.86 -14.38 5.57
CA ASP A 188 3.57 -13.27 4.65
C ASP A 188 4.57 -13.25 3.47
N ILE A 189 5.79 -13.73 3.68
CA ILE A 189 6.81 -13.88 2.61
C ILE A 189 6.33 -14.83 1.52
N GLN A 190 5.73 -15.97 1.89
CA GLN A 190 5.19 -16.91 0.92
C GLN A 190 4.03 -16.31 0.12
N ILE A 191 3.17 -15.54 0.77
CA ILE A 191 2.05 -14.85 0.11
C ILE A 191 2.60 -13.78 -0.85
N LEU A 192 3.56 -12.97 -0.40
CA LEU A 192 4.22 -11.98 -1.25
C LEU A 192 4.88 -12.63 -2.47
N TRP A 193 5.59 -13.76 -2.27
CA TRP A 193 6.20 -14.50 -3.38
C TRP A 193 5.18 -14.92 -4.43
N ASN A 194 4.03 -15.46 -4.01
CA ASN A 194 2.97 -15.86 -4.91
C ASN A 194 2.44 -14.67 -5.74
N LEU A 195 2.31 -13.49 -5.13
CA LEU A 195 1.91 -12.25 -5.82
C LEU A 195 2.97 -11.79 -6.83
N LEU A 196 4.26 -11.87 -6.47
CA LEU A 196 5.36 -11.56 -7.39
C LEU A 196 5.40 -12.53 -8.58
N ARG A 197 5.17 -13.81 -8.32
CA ARG A 197 5.03 -14.84 -9.39
C ARG A 197 3.82 -14.56 -10.28
N GLU A 198 2.71 -14.05 -9.74
CA GLU A 198 1.58 -13.62 -10.54
C GLU A 198 1.94 -12.46 -11.47
N LEU A 199 2.68 -11.44 -11.00
CA LEU A 199 3.20 -10.37 -11.86
C LEU A 199 4.07 -10.92 -13.00
N SER A 200 5.01 -11.81 -12.67
CA SER A 200 5.85 -12.46 -13.68
C SER A 200 5.05 -13.25 -14.70
N SER A 201 4.03 -14.00 -14.27
CA SER A 201 3.16 -14.77 -15.17
C SER A 201 2.33 -13.92 -16.13
N ARG A 202 2.09 -12.66 -15.77
CA ARG A 202 1.43 -11.66 -16.63
C ARG A 202 2.40 -10.97 -17.61
N GLY A 203 3.68 -11.40 -17.68
CA GLY A 203 4.69 -10.90 -18.61
C GLY A 203 5.60 -9.80 -18.04
N ALA A 204 5.56 -9.54 -16.75
CA ALA A 204 6.52 -8.64 -16.09
C ALA A 204 7.86 -9.33 -15.85
N THR A 205 8.94 -8.57 -15.94
CA THR A 205 10.27 -8.98 -15.47
C THR A 205 10.50 -8.40 -14.07
N LEU A 206 10.92 -9.24 -13.12
CA LEU A 206 11.20 -8.83 -11.76
C LEU A 206 12.71 -8.89 -11.49
N VAL A 207 13.29 -7.80 -11.06
CA VAL A 207 14.66 -7.73 -10.54
C VAL A 207 14.55 -7.41 -9.06
N ILE A 208 14.95 -8.36 -8.21
CA ILE A 208 14.74 -8.29 -6.77
C ILE A 208 16.10 -8.29 -6.08
N VAL A 209 16.39 -7.24 -5.32
CA VAL A 209 17.52 -7.20 -4.39
C VAL A 209 17.03 -7.81 -3.08
N GLU A 210 17.59 -8.95 -2.71
CA GLU A 210 17.14 -9.72 -1.53
C GLU A 210 18.27 -10.52 -0.91
N HIS A 211 18.12 -10.77 0.39
CA HIS A 211 18.99 -11.65 1.16
C HIS A 211 18.23 -12.81 1.84
N HIS A 212 16.89 -12.87 1.67
CA HIS A 212 16.07 -13.93 2.26
C HIS A 212 16.27 -15.25 1.50
N PRO A 213 16.71 -16.35 2.18
CA PRO A 213 17.10 -17.60 1.51
C PRO A 213 16.00 -18.23 0.65
N ASP A 214 14.72 -18.12 1.10
CA ASP A 214 13.61 -18.73 0.36
C ASP A 214 13.33 -17.99 -0.95
N ILE A 215 13.45 -16.66 -0.98
CA ILE A 215 13.29 -15.87 -2.22
C ILE A 215 14.41 -16.19 -3.20
N ILE A 216 15.66 -16.25 -2.70
CA ILE A 216 16.83 -16.59 -3.53
C ILE A 216 16.64 -17.99 -4.13
N ARG A 217 16.22 -18.98 -3.31
CA ARG A 217 15.99 -20.36 -3.77
C ARG A 217 14.91 -20.48 -4.85
N LEU A 218 13.87 -19.65 -4.76
CA LEU A 218 12.70 -19.69 -5.62
C LEU A 218 12.84 -18.83 -6.88
N SER A 219 13.93 -18.04 -6.99
CA SER A 219 14.19 -17.20 -8.16
C SER A 219 14.58 -18.04 -9.39
N ASP A 220 14.24 -17.55 -10.57
CA ASP A 220 14.58 -18.20 -11.86
C ASP A 220 16.07 -18.03 -12.19
N TRP A 221 16.68 -16.89 -11.77
CA TRP A 221 18.08 -16.54 -12.01
C TRP A 221 18.65 -15.73 -10.85
N ILE A 222 19.89 -15.98 -10.51
CA ILE A 222 20.63 -15.32 -9.42
C ILE A 222 21.82 -14.58 -10.00
N VAL A 223 22.04 -13.37 -9.47
CA VAL A 223 23.26 -12.58 -9.67
C VAL A 223 23.80 -12.26 -8.27
N GLU A 224 24.93 -12.88 -7.90
CA GLU A 224 25.59 -12.66 -6.61
C GLU A 224 26.73 -11.66 -6.79
N LEU A 225 26.69 -10.57 -6.02
CA LEU A 225 27.73 -9.56 -5.96
C LEU A 225 28.49 -9.68 -4.65
N GLY A 226 29.81 -9.49 -4.70
CA GLY A 226 30.66 -9.61 -3.51
C GLY A 226 32.12 -9.18 -3.77
N PRO A 227 33.09 -9.73 -2.97
CA PRO A 227 32.92 -10.56 -1.78
C PRO A 227 32.45 -9.76 -0.55
N CYS A 228 32.63 -8.45 -0.55
CA CYS A 228 32.30 -7.53 0.55
C CYS A 228 31.41 -6.39 0.06
N GLY A 229 30.96 -5.53 0.97
CA GLY A 229 30.30 -4.26 0.64
C GLY A 229 31.30 -3.10 0.46
N GLY A 230 30.84 -1.96 -0.07
CA GLY A 230 31.63 -0.75 -0.25
C GLY A 230 32.72 -0.86 -1.33
N GLU A 231 33.84 -0.17 -1.13
CA GLU A 231 34.93 -0.05 -2.13
C GLU A 231 35.58 -1.38 -2.53
N ASN A 232 35.51 -2.41 -1.68
CA ASN A 232 36.06 -3.74 -1.92
C ASN A 232 35.03 -4.76 -2.40
N GLY A 233 33.84 -4.31 -2.80
CA GLY A 233 32.73 -5.13 -3.25
C GLY A 233 32.26 -4.82 -4.65
N GLY A 234 31.09 -5.34 -5.00
CA GLY A 234 30.45 -5.06 -6.31
C GLY A 234 30.97 -5.91 -7.47
N PHE A 235 31.84 -6.88 -7.21
CA PHE A 235 32.27 -7.82 -8.24
C PHE A 235 31.22 -8.91 -8.45
N LEU A 236 31.04 -9.33 -9.69
CA LEU A 236 30.19 -10.47 -10.02
C LEU A 236 30.85 -11.76 -9.51
N MET A 237 30.25 -12.37 -8.50
CA MET A 237 30.73 -13.61 -7.88
C MET A 237 30.09 -14.85 -8.51
N TYR A 238 28.80 -14.74 -8.84
CA TYR A 238 28.04 -15.80 -9.46
C TYR A 238 26.89 -15.23 -10.30
N GLU A 239 26.60 -15.88 -11.42
CA GLU A 239 25.34 -15.72 -12.17
C GLU A 239 24.86 -17.08 -12.68
N GLY A 240 23.58 -17.39 -12.50
CA GLY A 240 23.00 -18.67 -12.91
C GLY A 240 21.78 -19.10 -12.09
N ILE A 241 21.40 -20.37 -12.22
CA ILE A 241 20.28 -20.95 -11.47
C ILE A 241 20.72 -21.41 -10.08
N PHE A 242 19.82 -21.43 -9.09
CA PHE A 242 20.13 -21.76 -7.68
C PHE A 242 20.78 -23.14 -7.51
N SER A 243 20.35 -24.15 -8.26
CA SER A 243 20.90 -25.50 -8.17
C SER A 243 22.41 -25.59 -8.49
N GLU A 244 22.90 -24.76 -9.40
CA GLU A 244 24.32 -24.69 -9.76
C GLU A 244 25.13 -23.83 -8.78
N HIS A 245 24.51 -22.82 -8.16
CA HIS A 245 25.11 -21.96 -7.16
C HIS A 245 25.62 -22.75 -5.93
N ASN A 246 24.84 -23.69 -5.41
CA ASN A 246 25.24 -24.53 -4.27
C ASN A 246 26.39 -25.48 -4.60
N CYS A 247 26.43 -26.03 -5.81
CA CYS A 247 27.53 -26.91 -6.24
C CYS A 247 28.90 -26.19 -6.26
N GLN A 248 28.92 -24.89 -6.59
CA GLN A 248 30.17 -24.11 -6.60
C GLN A 248 30.67 -23.77 -5.19
N LYS A 249 29.76 -23.49 -4.22
CA LYS A 249 30.14 -23.23 -2.82
C LYS A 249 30.71 -24.46 -2.12
N GLU A 250 30.21 -25.66 -2.39
CA GLU A 250 30.73 -26.92 -1.84
C GLU A 250 32.08 -27.32 -2.49
N GLY A 251 32.35 -26.88 -3.72
CA GLY A 251 33.62 -27.17 -4.42
C GLY A 251 34.81 -26.33 -3.96
N ASN A 252 34.58 -25.21 -3.26
CA ASN A 252 35.67 -24.34 -2.77
C ASN A 252 36.13 -24.64 -1.33
N PHE A 253 35.64 -25.71 -0.70
CA PHE A 253 36.06 -26.20 0.60
C PHE A 253 36.92 -27.50 0.51
N LYS A 254 37.79 -27.57 -0.49
CA LYS A 254 38.85 -28.61 -0.56
C LYS A 254 40.22 -28.01 -0.54
#